data_703153ed068726da37136556018227e8
#
_entry.id   703153ed068726da37136556018227e8
#
_cell.length_a   1.000
_cell.length_b   1.000
_cell.length_c   1.000
_cell.angle_alpha   90.00
_cell.angle_beta   90.00
_cell.angle_gamma   90.00
#
_symmetry.space_group_name_H-M   'P 1'
#
loop_
_entity.id
_entity.type
_entity.pdbx_description
1 polymer ?
#
loop_
_entity_poly.entity_id
_entity_poly.type
_entity_poly.pdbx_seq_one_letter_code
_entity_poly.pdbx_strand_id
1 'polypeptide(L)'
;FIACFAAAVGADQGSYTEAYRDVPMPVGFRVEATQEGPVFADASGMTLYKWPQHKLRNGYSGESPGSPACYEDVLTVTAGLMSPYPPGIRLPELDERKSCTDLWKPVTADEGAQEVGDWTVVERRDGARQWAYQEQPLYISVKDQRPGDVLGGTRRRFGGDAPAKRVPVGPPSLHPPGFSIRSSFNGRMLATDRSESVYSYEGDTADSSSCRADCLAKWKPILAPSLARAQGEWSLLERSAGERQWVFRGKPLYTYILDSGTWSQQGSDEPGWDNVFTX
;
A
#
# COMPACT_ATOMS: atom_id res chain seq x y z
N PHE A 1 -15.49 -26.42 47.21
CA PHE A 1 -14.46 -26.11 46.17
C PHE A 1 -15.08 -25.15 45.19
N ILE A 2 -14.72 -23.88 45.28
CA ILE A 2 -15.15 -22.87 44.35
C ILE A 2 -14.05 -22.78 43.29
N ALA A 3 -14.34 -23.19 42.07
CA ALA A 3 -13.41 -23.06 40.94
C ALA A 3 -13.48 -21.61 40.46
N CYS A 4 -12.41 -20.87 40.69
CA CYS A 4 -12.25 -19.53 40.08
C CYS A 4 -11.87 -19.74 38.62
N PHE A 5 -12.81 -19.48 37.72
CA PHE A 5 -12.51 -19.35 36.32
C PHE A 5 -11.87 -17.99 36.12
N ALA A 6 -10.58 -17.97 35.91
CA ALA A 6 -9.92 -16.77 35.42
C ALA A 6 -10.30 -16.59 33.94
N ALA A 7 -11.14 -15.62 33.69
CA ALA A 7 -11.40 -15.21 32.32
C ALA A 7 -10.13 -14.59 31.78
N ALA A 8 -9.51 -15.26 30.80
CA ALA A 8 -8.43 -14.66 30.04
C ALA A 8 -9.05 -13.50 29.26
N VAL A 9 -8.70 -12.29 29.64
CA VAL A 9 -9.02 -11.12 28.84
C VAL A 9 -8.12 -11.22 27.62
N GLY A 10 -8.66 -11.79 26.57
CA GLY A 10 -7.98 -11.76 25.28
C GLY A 10 -7.83 -10.30 24.88
N ALA A 11 -6.61 -9.85 24.69
CA ALA A 11 -6.37 -8.54 24.10
C ALA A 11 -7.12 -8.51 22.77
N ASP A 12 -8.00 -7.54 22.65
CA ASP A 12 -8.79 -7.38 21.44
C ASP A 12 -7.86 -6.95 20.30
N GLN A 13 -7.35 -7.92 19.57
CA GLN A 13 -6.47 -7.65 18.44
C GLN A 13 -7.25 -7.13 17.22
N GLY A 14 -8.56 -7.07 17.32
CA GLY A 14 -9.39 -6.56 16.23
C GLY A 14 -9.52 -5.05 16.16
N SER A 15 -9.16 -4.35 17.24
CA SER A 15 -9.46 -2.92 17.34
C SER A 15 -8.69 -2.04 16.34
N TYR A 16 -7.54 -2.53 15.85
CA TYR A 16 -6.68 -1.69 15.00
C TYR A 16 -7.11 -1.66 13.54
N THR A 17 -7.92 -2.60 13.11
CA THR A 17 -8.36 -2.66 11.72
C THR A 17 -9.79 -2.18 11.51
N GLU A 18 -10.54 -1.97 12.57
CA GLU A 18 -11.95 -1.63 12.44
C GLU A 18 -12.21 -0.23 11.88
N ALA A 19 -11.27 0.69 12.08
CA ALA A 19 -11.44 2.07 11.59
C ALA A 19 -11.62 2.15 10.08
N TYR A 20 -11.21 1.14 9.32
CA TYR A 20 -11.35 1.14 7.87
C TYR A 20 -12.69 0.63 7.37
N ARG A 21 -13.43 -0.06 8.23
CA ARG A 21 -14.67 -0.72 7.80
C ARG A 21 -15.78 0.27 7.51
N ASP A 22 -15.68 1.45 8.07
CA ASP A 22 -16.69 2.49 7.90
C ASP A 22 -16.35 3.48 6.78
N VAL A 23 -15.33 3.20 5.98
CA VAL A 23 -15.00 4.05 4.84
C VAL A 23 -16.10 3.93 3.79
N PRO A 24 -16.62 5.07 3.27
CA PRO A 24 -17.66 4.99 2.25
C PRO A 24 -17.19 4.22 1.02
N MET A 25 -17.99 3.24 0.62
CA MET A 25 -17.68 2.40 -0.54
C MET A 25 -18.99 2.04 -1.24
N PRO A 26 -18.97 1.88 -2.56
CA PRO A 26 -20.13 1.32 -3.25
C PRO A 26 -20.38 -0.14 -2.83
N VAL A 27 -21.62 -0.56 -3.01
CA VAL A 27 -21.98 -1.95 -2.74
C VAL A 27 -21.13 -2.88 -3.61
N GLY A 28 -20.64 -3.94 -3.00
CA GLY A 28 -19.81 -4.93 -3.70
C GLY A 28 -18.32 -4.76 -3.45
N PHE A 29 -17.93 -3.75 -2.68
CA PHE A 29 -16.52 -3.57 -2.31
C PHE A 29 -16.35 -3.70 -0.81
N ARG A 30 -15.13 -3.99 -0.40
CA ARG A 30 -14.81 -4.13 1.01
C ARG A 30 -13.33 -3.77 1.24
N VAL A 31 -12.94 -3.68 2.50
CA VAL A 31 -11.54 -3.48 2.87
C VAL A 31 -10.98 -4.83 3.30
N GLU A 32 -9.83 -5.19 2.73
CA GLU A 32 -9.08 -6.39 3.12
C GLU A 32 -7.81 -5.98 3.83
N ALA A 33 -7.46 -6.72 4.88
CA ALA A 33 -6.19 -6.55 5.56
C ALA A 33 -5.12 -7.32 4.80
N THR A 34 -4.03 -6.64 4.47
CA THR A 34 -2.92 -7.28 3.75
C THR A 34 -1.61 -6.95 4.44
N GLN A 35 -0.54 -7.62 4.02
CA GLN A 35 0.78 -7.31 4.55
C GLN A 35 1.24 -5.88 4.18
N GLU A 36 0.59 -5.26 3.21
CA GLU A 36 0.89 -3.88 2.81
C GLU A 36 -0.09 -2.87 3.41
N GLY A 37 -0.87 -3.30 4.39
CA GLY A 37 -1.89 -2.48 5.01
C GLY A 37 -3.27 -2.75 4.43
N PRO A 38 -4.27 -1.97 4.83
CA PRO A 38 -5.62 -2.15 4.33
C PRO A 38 -5.71 -1.75 2.86
N VAL A 39 -6.37 -2.57 2.07
CA VAL A 39 -6.61 -2.29 0.65
C VAL A 39 -8.11 -2.40 0.37
N PHE A 40 -8.56 -1.70 -0.65
CA PHE A 40 -9.89 -1.96 -1.19
C PHE A 40 -9.85 -3.25 -2.00
N ALA A 41 -10.92 -3.99 -1.92
CA ALA A 41 -11.06 -5.26 -2.62
C ALA A 41 -12.50 -5.38 -3.16
N ASP A 42 -12.64 -6.21 -4.16
CA ASP A 42 -13.97 -6.52 -4.68
C ASP A 42 -14.71 -7.50 -3.73
N ALA A 43 -15.91 -7.90 -4.11
CA ALA A 43 -16.72 -8.81 -3.30
C ALA A 43 -16.04 -10.17 -3.05
N SER A 44 -15.14 -10.57 -3.93
CA SER A 44 -14.38 -11.83 -3.78
C SER A 44 -13.12 -11.64 -2.93
N GLY A 45 -12.81 -10.43 -2.53
CA GLY A 45 -11.61 -10.13 -1.76
C GLY A 45 -10.37 -9.85 -2.60
N MET A 46 -10.54 -9.69 -3.90
CA MET A 46 -9.39 -9.42 -4.78
C MET A 46 -8.99 -7.95 -4.71
N THR A 47 -7.72 -7.72 -4.46
CA THR A 47 -7.15 -6.38 -4.28
C THR A 47 -7.36 -5.50 -5.51
N LEU A 48 -7.73 -4.25 -5.27
CA LEU A 48 -7.89 -3.26 -6.34
C LEU A 48 -6.61 -2.46 -6.49
N TYR A 49 -6.25 -2.21 -7.75
CA TYR A 49 -5.01 -1.51 -8.11
C TYR A 49 -5.33 -0.31 -8.99
N LYS A 50 -4.48 0.70 -8.90
CA LYS A 50 -4.47 1.84 -9.82
C LYS A 50 -3.10 1.93 -10.49
N TRP A 51 -3.06 2.65 -11.60
CA TRP A 51 -1.82 2.87 -12.36
C TRP A 51 -1.58 4.37 -12.46
N PRO A 52 -1.09 4.99 -11.38
CA PRO A 52 -0.98 6.44 -11.38
C PRO A 52 0.02 6.94 -12.40
N GLN A 53 -0.28 8.11 -12.93
CA GLN A 53 0.60 8.73 -13.91
C GLN A 53 1.95 9.04 -13.28
N HIS A 54 3.00 8.74 -14.01
CA HIS A 54 4.36 8.95 -13.55
C HIS A 54 5.18 9.62 -14.64
N LYS A 55 5.88 10.68 -14.29
CA LYS A 55 6.70 11.41 -15.24
C LYS A 55 7.99 10.64 -15.52
N LEU A 56 8.28 10.47 -16.79
CA LEU A 56 9.51 9.86 -17.27
C LEU A 56 10.38 10.93 -17.92
N ARG A 57 11.59 10.55 -18.31
CA ARG A 57 12.49 11.48 -18.99
C ARG A 57 11.86 12.03 -20.28
N ASN A 58 11.17 11.20 -21.02
CA ASN A 58 10.60 11.55 -22.31
C ASN A 58 9.07 11.38 -22.33
N GLY A 59 8.39 11.89 -21.30
CA GLY A 59 6.93 11.82 -21.29
C GLY A 59 6.37 11.28 -19.98
N TYR A 60 5.30 10.53 -20.11
CA TYR A 60 4.61 10.00 -18.94
C TYR A 60 4.29 8.53 -19.14
N SER A 61 4.19 7.80 -18.03
CA SER A 61 3.65 6.45 -18.01
C SER A 61 2.53 6.42 -16.98
N GLY A 62 1.65 5.43 -17.10
CA GLY A 62 0.49 5.36 -16.23
C GLY A 62 -0.71 6.07 -16.83
N GLU A 63 -1.77 6.14 -16.06
CA GLU A 63 -3.05 6.68 -16.54
C GLU A 63 -3.30 8.07 -15.98
N SER A 64 -3.72 8.97 -16.86
CA SER A 64 -4.23 10.26 -16.40
C SER A 64 -5.55 10.06 -15.65
N PRO A 65 -5.86 10.94 -14.69
CA PRO A 65 -7.15 10.84 -14.01
C PRO A 65 -8.32 10.78 -15.00
N GLY A 66 -9.24 9.87 -14.76
CA GLY A 66 -10.42 9.70 -15.60
C GLY A 66 -10.18 9.04 -16.94
N SER A 67 -8.97 8.60 -17.25
CA SER A 67 -8.62 8.12 -18.59
C SER A 67 -8.00 6.73 -18.56
N PRO A 68 -8.82 5.67 -18.60
CA PRO A 68 -8.27 4.32 -18.63
C PRO A 68 -7.41 4.11 -19.89
N ALA A 69 -6.30 3.40 -19.72
CA ALA A 69 -5.37 3.12 -20.81
C ALA A 69 -5.05 1.63 -20.96
N CYS A 70 -5.72 0.78 -20.22
CA CYS A 70 -5.50 -0.66 -20.27
C CYS A 70 -6.60 -1.31 -21.11
N TYR A 71 -6.22 -1.80 -22.29
CA TYR A 71 -7.15 -2.37 -23.27
C TYR A 71 -6.62 -3.69 -23.81
N GLU A 72 -7.42 -4.31 -24.66
CA GLU A 72 -7.08 -5.59 -25.30
C GLU A 72 -6.04 -5.45 -26.40
N ASP A 73 -5.78 -4.23 -26.84
CA ASP A 73 -4.78 -4.01 -27.89
C ASP A 73 -3.41 -4.54 -27.46
N VAL A 74 -2.79 -5.32 -28.29
CA VAL A 74 -1.40 -5.69 -28.08
C VAL A 74 -0.55 -4.51 -28.57
N LEU A 75 0.28 -3.99 -27.67
CA LEU A 75 1.17 -2.89 -28.03
C LEU A 75 2.20 -3.40 -29.03
N THR A 76 2.12 -2.91 -30.25
CA THR A 76 3.12 -3.24 -31.26
C THR A 76 4.41 -2.48 -30.95
N VAL A 77 5.52 -3.20 -30.99
CA VAL A 77 6.82 -2.60 -30.76
C VAL A 77 7.52 -2.48 -32.09
N THR A 78 7.92 -1.26 -32.44
CA THR A 78 8.72 -1.04 -33.64
C THR A 78 10.19 -1.01 -33.27
N ALA A 79 11.03 -1.46 -34.21
CA ALA A 79 12.46 -1.45 -33.99
C ALA A 79 12.97 -0.02 -33.88
N GLY A 80 13.78 0.24 -32.86
CA GLY A 80 14.38 1.55 -32.65
C GLY A 80 15.74 1.67 -33.32
N LEU A 81 16.36 2.82 -33.16
CA LEU A 81 17.64 3.11 -33.79
C LEU A 81 18.78 2.20 -33.33
N MET A 82 18.68 1.68 -32.11
CA MET A 82 19.72 0.79 -31.58
C MET A 82 19.45 -0.68 -31.84
N SER A 83 18.37 -0.98 -32.54
CA SER A 83 17.98 -2.34 -32.87
C SER A 83 18.81 -2.87 -34.02
N PRO A 84 19.11 -4.18 -34.11
CA PRO A 84 19.72 -4.74 -35.33
C PRO A 84 18.77 -4.75 -36.53
N TYR A 85 17.47 -4.51 -36.29
CA TYR A 85 16.49 -4.44 -37.36
C TYR A 85 16.37 -2.99 -37.91
N PRO A 86 16.01 -2.79 -39.16
CA PRO A 86 15.78 -1.45 -39.65
C PRO A 86 14.77 -0.68 -38.81
N PRO A 87 15.00 0.62 -38.57
CA PRO A 87 14.08 1.41 -37.77
C PRO A 87 12.67 1.40 -38.36
N GLY A 88 11.68 1.28 -37.49
CA GLY A 88 10.28 1.28 -37.88
C GLY A 88 9.71 -0.07 -38.28
N ILE A 89 10.55 -1.09 -38.41
CA ILE A 89 10.04 -2.44 -38.68
C ILE A 89 9.25 -2.96 -37.48
N ARG A 90 8.09 -3.53 -37.77
CA ARG A 90 7.30 -4.22 -36.77
C ARG A 90 7.93 -5.58 -36.46
N LEU A 91 8.03 -5.91 -35.19
CA LEU A 91 8.66 -7.17 -34.76
C LEU A 91 7.55 -8.19 -34.46
N PRO A 92 7.27 -9.10 -35.39
CA PRO A 92 6.10 -9.98 -35.27
C PRO A 92 6.15 -10.93 -34.09
N GLU A 93 7.33 -11.35 -33.67
CA GLU A 93 7.46 -12.24 -32.53
C GLU A 93 7.03 -11.60 -31.21
N LEU A 94 6.83 -10.31 -31.19
CA LEU A 94 6.33 -9.61 -30.00
C LEU A 94 4.81 -9.49 -30.00
N ASP A 95 4.14 -9.87 -31.07
CA ASP A 95 2.68 -9.81 -31.14
C ASP A 95 2.01 -10.93 -30.33
N GLU A 96 2.78 -11.89 -29.84
CA GLU A 96 2.26 -12.96 -28.98
C GLU A 96 2.17 -12.52 -27.51
N ARG A 97 2.60 -11.32 -27.20
CA ARG A 97 2.54 -10.83 -25.84
C ARG A 97 1.09 -10.65 -25.38
N LYS A 98 0.88 -10.92 -24.10
CA LYS A 98 -0.42 -10.70 -23.52
C LYS A 98 -0.82 -9.23 -23.56
N SER A 99 -2.07 -8.97 -23.81
CA SER A 99 -2.59 -7.60 -23.76
C SER A 99 -2.64 -7.11 -22.32
N CYS A 100 -2.85 -5.81 -22.14
CA CYS A 100 -2.98 -5.27 -20.79
C CYS A 100 -4.14 -5.92 -20.04
N THR A 101 -5.28 -6.11 -20.70
CA THR A 101 -6.45 -6.70 -20.04
C THR A 101 -6.31 -8.20 -19.78
N ASP A 102 -5.35 -8.87 -20.40
CA ASP A 102 -5.02 -10.25 -20.02
C ASP A 102 -4.38 -10.33 -18.64
N LEU A 103 -3.70 -9.26 -18.25
CA LEU A 103 -2.97 -9.22 -16.98
C LEU A 103 -3.71 -8.41 -15.91
N TRP A 104 -4.48 -7.41 -16.33
CA TRP A 104 -5.16 -6.47 -15.45
C TRP A 104 -6.62 -6.36 -15.87
N LYS A 105 -7.51 -6.88 -15.05
CA LYS A 105 -8.94 -6.88 -15.37
C LYS A 105 -9.56 -5.56 -14.89
N PRO A 106 -10.16 -4.77 -15.77
CA PRO A 106 -10.87 -3.57 -15.32
C PRO A 106 -11.99 -3.94 -14.33
N VAL A 107 -12.15 -3.11 -13.32
CA VAL A 107 -13.23 -3.29 -12.34
C VAL A 107 -14.47 -2.64 -12.93
N THR A 108 -15.33 -3.45 -13.55
CA THR A 108 -16.50 -2.95 -14.27
C THR A 108 -17.57 -2.41 -13.34
N ALA A 109 -18.29 -1.41 -13.82
CA ALA A 109 -19.41 -0.81 -13.10
C ALA A 109 -20.70 -1.05 -13.88
N ASP A 110 -21.73 -1.54 -13.20
CA ASP A 110 -23.05 -1.78 -13.80
C ASP A 110 -23.72 -0.45 -14.16
N GLU A 111 -24.78 -0.52 -14.97
CA GLU A 111 -25.55 0.67 -15.36
C GLU A 111 -26.13 1.41 -14.15
N GLY A 112 -26.50 0.68 -13.11
CA GLY A 112 -27.06 1.25 -11.89
C GLY A 112 -26.04 1.63 -10.83
N ALA A 113 -24.73 1.56 -11.16
CA ALA A 113 -23.69 1.85 -10.17
C ALA A 113 -23.81 3.26 -9.61
N GLN A 114 -23.81 3.37 -8.28
CA GLN A 114 -23.93 4.64 -7.58
C GLN A 114 -22.57 5.08 -7.07
N GLU A 115 -22.15 6.26 -7.49
CA GLU A 115 -20.90 6.85 -7.03
C GLU A 115 -21.01 7.22 -5.56
N VAL A 116 -19.94 7.02 -4.80
CA VAL A 116 -19.90 7.26 -3.36
C VAL A 116 -18.57 7.88 -2.98
N GLY A 117 -18.58 9.10 -2.46
CA GLY A 117 -17.35 9.75 -2.02
C GLY A 117 -16.32 9.86 -3.14
N ASP A 118 -15.16 9.28 -2.90
CA ASP A 118 -14.07 9.30 -3.89
C ASP A 118 -14.22 8.24 -4.99
N TRP A 119 -15.30 7.43 -4.92
CA TRP A 119 -15.53 6.38 -5.92
C TRP A 119 -16.40 6.94 -7.03
N THR A 120 -15.88 6.92 -8.25
CA THR A 120 -16.57 7.41 -9.43
C THR A 120 -16.57 6.34 -10.52
N VAL A 121 -17.30 6.62 -11.59
CA VAL A 121 -17.37 5.71 -12.73
C VAL A 121 -16.86 6.45 -13.95
N VAL A 122 -15.93 5.85 -14.66
CA VAL A 122 -15.36 6.40 -15.88
C VAL A 122 -15.78 5.55 -17.07
N GLU A 123 -15.96 6.20 -18.22
CA GLU A 123 -16.29 5.51 -19.44
C GLU A 123 -15.01 5.15 -20.18
N ARG A 124 -14.92 3.91 -20.59
CA ARG A 124 -13.80 3.41 -21.37
C ARG A 124 -14.08 3.69 -22.88
N ARG A 125 -13.01 3.74 -23.68
CA ARG A 125 -13.18 3.98 -25.13
C ARG A 125 -13.98 2.87 -25.83
N ASP A 126 -14.09 1.69 -25.19
CA ASP A 126 -14.89 0.60 -25.73
C ASP A 126 -16.36 0.67 -25.30
N GLY A 127 -16.73 1.74 -24.59
CA GLY A 127 -18.10 1.95 -24.11
C GLY A 127 -18.41 1.28 -22.78
N ALA A 128 -17.51 0.49 -22.25
CA ALA A 128 -17.72 -0.12 -20.93
C ALA A 128 -17.53 0.91 -19.83
N ARG A 129 -18.19 0.68 -18.70
CA ARG A 129 -18.06 1.53 -17.53
C ARG A 129 -17.13 0.86 -16.53
N GLN A 130 -16.24 1.66 -15.92
CA GLN A 130 -15.21 1.14 -15.01
C GLN A 130 -15.19 1.98 -13.75
N TRP A 131 -15.07 1.32 -12.61
CA TRP A 131 -14.89 2.01 -11.35
C TRP A 131 -13.53 2.71 -11.30
N ALA A 132 -13.52 3.86 -10.66
CA ALA A 132 -12.31 4.63 -10.38
C ALA A 132 -12.34 5.11 -8.94
N TYR A 133 -11.19 5.26 -8.34
CA TYR A 133 -11.04 5.82 -7.00
C TYR A 133 -10.14 7.03 -7.08
N GLN A 134 -10.63 8.19 -6.61
CA GLN A 134 -9.92 9.46 -6.78
C GLN A 134 -9.52 9.67 -8.25
N GLU A 135 -10.49 9.42 -9.11
CA GLU A 135 -10.35 9.54 -10.57
C GLU A 135 -9.39 8.52 -11.21
N GLN A 136 -8.76 7.65 -10.44
CA GLN A 136 -7.84 6.66 -10.98
C GLN A 136 -8.59 5.36 -11.31
N PRO A 137 -8.59 4.92 -12.57
CA PRO A 137 -9.28 3.68 -12.95
C PRO A 137 -8.76 2.48 -12.16
N LEU A 138 -9.65 1.57 -11.80
CA LEU A 138 -9.33 0.45 -10.93
C LEU A 138 -9.25 -0.87 -11.70
N TYR A 139 -8.30 -1.70 -11.29
CA TYR A 139 -8.01 -2.99 -11.91
C TYR A 139 -7.79 -4.07 -10.85
N ILE A 140 -7.97 -5.32 -11.27
CA ILE A 140 -7.61 -6.51 -10.50
C ILE A 140 -6.47 -7.21 -11.21
N SER A 141 -5.49 -7.68 -10.47
CA SER A 141 -4.36 -8.42 -11.03
C SER A 141 -4.72 -9.90 -11.20
N VAL A 142 -4.39 -10.47 -12.35
CA VAL A 142 -4.56 -11.92 -12.54
C VAL A 142 -3.59 -12.75 -11.69
N LYS A 143 -2.58 -12.09 -11.09
CA LYS A 143 -1.65 -12.77 -10.18
C LYS A 143 -2.26 -13.03 -8.83
N ASP A 144 -3.22 -12.24 -8.42
CA ASP A 144 -3.88 -12.41 -7.12
C ASP A 144 -4.91 -13.52 -7.24
N GLN A 145 -4.83 -14.50 -6.35
CA GLN A 145 -5.69 -15.68 -6.40
C GLN A 145 -6.51 -15.88 -5.14
N ARG A 146 -6.14 -15.22 -4.05
CA ARG A 146 -6.82 -15.34 -2.77
C ARG A 146 -7.07 -13.96 -2.17
N PRO A 147 -8.12 -13.83 -1.37
CA PRO A 147 -8.33 -12.56 -0.65
C PRO A 147 -7.08 -12.15 0.13
N GLY A 148 -6.73 -10.88 0.00
CA GLY A 148 -5.55 -10.34 0.67
C GLY A 148 -4.24 -10.48 -0.11
N ASP A 149 -4.24 -11.17 -1.25
CA ASP A 149 -3.04 -11.18 -2.11
C ASP A 149 -2.78 -9.78 -2.66
N VAL A 150 -1.49 -9.41 -2.72
CA VAL A 150 -1.05 -8.15 -3.33
C VAL A 150 0.11 -8.41 -4.29
N LEU A 151 0.00 -9.49 -5.05
CA LEU A 151 1.07 -9.95 -5.93
C LEU A 151 1.20 -9.12 -7.21
N GLY A 152 0.16 -8.37 -7.55
CA GLY A 152 0.20 -7.47 -8.71
C GLY A 152 0.98 -6.19 -8.45
N GLY A 153 1.22 -5.86 -7.20
CA GLY A 153 1.92 -4.62 -6.84
C GLY A 153 3.40 -4.65 -7.17
N THR A 154 4.07 -3.59 -6.78
CA THR A 154 5.46 -3.37 -7.15
C THR A 154 6.43 -3.62 -6.00
N ARG A 155 6.02 -4.41 -5.04
CA ARG A 155 6.87 -4.64 -3.88
C ARG A 155 8.13 -5.38 -4.28
N ARG A 156 9.22 -4.63 -4.39
CA ARG A 156 10.54 -5.19 -4.63
C ARG A 156 11.54 -4.50 -3.72
N ARG A 157 12.36 -5.30 -3.10
CA ARG A 157 13.37 -4.83 -2.17
C ARG A 157 14.42 -3.96 -2.83
N PHE A 158 14.76 -4.29 -4.06
CA PHE A 158 15.79 -3.55 -4.79
C PHE A 158 15.13 -2.96 -6.01
N GLY A 159 15.04 -1.66 -6.03
CA GLY A 159 14.42 -0.93 -7.11
C GLY A 159 15.02 -1.35 -8.44
N GLY A 160 14.85 -0.78 -9.44
CA GLY A 160 15.36 -1.11 -10.73
C GLY A 160 14.28 -1.43 -11.72
N ASP A 161 13.08 -1.58 -11.26
CA ASP A 161 11.99 -1.72 -12.21
C ASP A 161 11.40 -0.38 -12.56
N ALA A 162 10.86 -0.34 -13.73
CA ALA A 162 10.28 0.86 -14.26
C ALA A 162 9.25 1.44 -13.29
N PRO A 163 9.25 2.74 -13.15
CA PRO A 163 8.38 3.43 -12.20
C PRO A 163 6.93 3.42 -12.62
N ALA A 164 6.46 2.81 -13.54
CA ALA A 164 5.08 2.89 -14.00
C ALA A 164 4.31 1.65 -13.64
N LYS A 165 4.27 1.31 -12.39
CA LYS A 165 3.60 0.09 -12.02
C LYS A 165 2.30 0.37 -11.27
N ARG A 166 1.46 -0.62 -11.26
CA ARG A 166 0.21 -0.53 -10.55
C ARG A 166 0.44 -0.71 -9.07
N VAL A 167 -0.28 0.05 -8.28
CA VAL A 167 -0.15 -0.01 -6.82
C VAL A 167 -1.52 -0.31 -6.22
N PRO A 168 -1.55 -1.06 -5.11
CA PRO A 168 -2.81 -1.31 -4.43
C PRO A 168 -3.45 -0.01 -3.96
N VAL A 169 -4.76 0.05 -3.97
CA VAL A 169 -5.54 1.20 -3.50
C VAL A 169 -6.16 0.83 -2.18
N GLY A 170 -6.11 1.75 -1.23
CA GLY A 170 -6.72 1.51 0.07
C GLY A 170 -7.28 2.79 0.66
N PRO A 171 -7.99 2.66 1.79
CA PRO A 171 -8.52 3.84 2.46
C PRO A 171 -7.41 4.79 2.89
N PRO A 172 -7.69 6.09 2.92
CA PRO A 172 -6.69 7.04 3.38
C PRO A 172 -6.25 6.72 4.80
N SER A 173 -4.95 6.78 5.03
CA SER A 173 -4.42 6.58 6.37
C SER A 173 -4.41 7.92 7.09
N LEU A 174 -5.02 7.94 8.26
CA LEU A 174 -4.93 9.09 9.15
C LEU A 174 -3.69 8.92 10.01
N HIS A 175 -2.98 10.00 10.24
CA HIS A 175 -1.79 9.95 11.08
C HIS A 175 -1.68 11.21 11.93
N PRO A 176 -1.08 11.09 13.13
CA PRO A 176 -0.87 12.27 13.97
C PRO A 176 0.20 13.19 13.39
N PRO A 177 0.27 14.45 13.86
CA PRO A 177 1.36 15.33 13.50
C PRO A 177 2.71 14.68 13.80
N GLY A 178 3.69 14.93 12.95
CA GLY A 178 5.01 14.33 13.06
C GLY A 178 5.22 13.16 12.11
N PHE A 179 4.17 12.75 11.40
CA PHE A 179 4.25 11.68 10.42
C PHE A 179 3.79 12.14 9.04
N SER A 180 4.19 11.39 8.05
CA SER A 180 3.76 11.58 6.66
C SER A 180 3.64 10.21 5.99
N ILE A 181 2.91 10.16 4.88
CA ILE A 181 2.79 8.96 4.07
C ILE A 181 3.58 9.19 2.78
N ARG A 182 4.44 8.26 2.46
CA ARG A 182 5.31 8.39 1.31
C ARG A 182 5.12 7.21 0.36
N SER A 183 4.89 7.52 -0.91
CA SER A 183 4.79 6.46 -1.92
C SER A 183 6.19 6.01 -2.32
N SER A 184 6.40 4.73 -2.35
CA SER A 184 7.66 4.13 -2.74
C SER A 184 7.38 2.99 -3.72
N PHE A 185 8.44 2.37 -4.22
CA PHE A 185 8.28 1.18 -5.05
C PHE A 185 7.66 0.02 -4.28
N ASN A 186 7.77 0.05 -2.98
CA ASN A 186 7.29 -1.03 -2.11
C ASN A 186 5.87 -0.79 -1.60
N GLY A 187 5.27 0.34 -1.94
CA GLY A 187 3.94 0.69 -1.47
C GLY A 187 3.93 2.02 -0.73
N ARG A 188 2.83 2.30 -0.05
CA ARG A 188 2.70 3.52 0.75
C ARG A 188 3.33 3.27 2.12
N MET A 189 4.39 3.97 2.41
CA MET A 189 5.16 3.79 3.63
C MET A 189 4.95 4.94 4.59
N LEU A 190 4.94 4.61 5.86
CA LEU A 190 4.93 5.62 6.91
C LEU A 190 6.34 6.21 7.02
N ALA A 191 6.40 7.52 7.16
CA ALA A 191 7.64 8.25 7.38
C ALA A 191 7.41 9.31 8.44
N THR A 192 8.49 9.79 9.04
CA THR A 192 8.39 10.96 9.92
C THR A 192 8.26 12.23 9.06
N ASP A 193 7.92 13.34 9.69
CA ASP A 193 7.88 14.63 9.00
C ASP A 193 9.27 15.09 8.53
N ARG A 194 10.33 14.44 9.00
CA ARG A 194 11.70 14.66 8.54
C ARG A 194 12.08 13.70 7.41
N SER A 195 11.11 12.97 6.90
CA SER A 195 11.30 11.99 5.81
C SER A 195 12.15 10.79 6.19
N GLU A 196 12.25 10.48 7.48
CA GLU A 196 12.89 9.26 7.93
C GLU A 196 11.91 8.09 7.77
N SER A 197 12.40 6.95 7.31
CA SER A 197 11.58 5.74 7.22
C SER A 197 11.20 5.23 8.61
N VAL A 198 9.99 4.73 8.74
CA VAL A 198 9.48 4.22 10.01
C VAL A 198 9.47 2.69 9.96
N TYR A 199 9.88 2.09 11.06
CA TYR A 199 10.02 0.63 11.17
C TYR A 199 9.27 0.10 12.38
N SER A 200 8.95 -1.19 12.33
CA SER A 200 8.46 -1.93 13.47
C SER A 200 9.22 -3.25 13.59
N TYR A 201 9.20 -3.83 14.79
CA TYR A 201 9.87 -5.08 15.08
C TYR A 201 8.83 -6.20 15.25
N GLU A 202 9.10 -7.35 14.62
CA GLU A 202 8.15 -8.47 14.64
C GLU A 202 7.85 -8.98 16.06
N GLY A 203 8.83 -8.90 16.95
CA GLY A 203 8.68 -9.38 18.32
C GLY A 203 7.97 -8.45 19.28
N ASP A 204 7.65 -7.21 18.85
CA ASP A 204 6.98 -6.24 19.70
C ASP A 204 5.46 -6.41 19.63
N THR A 205 4.78 -5.96 20.69
CA THR A 205 3.32 -5.91 20.76
C THR A 205 2.88 -4.48 21.10
N ALA A 206 1.58 -4.24 21.09
CA ALA A 206 1.04 -2.91 21.41
C ALA A 206 1.42 -2.44 22.81
N ASP A 207 1.62 -3.38 23.73
CA ASP A 207 1.87 -3.06 25.13
C ASP A 207 3.29 -3.35 25.57
N SER A 208 4.15 -3.77 24.65
CA SER A 208 5.49 -4.20 25.03
C SER A 208 6.48 -4.01 23.88
N SER A 209 7.57 -3.34 24.21
CA SER A 209 8.72 -3.23 23.31
C SER A 209 9.85 -4.06 23.89
N SER A 210 10.44 -4.90 23.04
CA SER A 210 11.62 -5.67 23.40
C SER A 210 12.92 -4.89 23.15
N CYS A 211 12.82 -3.74 22.48
CA CYS A 211 14.00 -2.95 22.14
C CYS A 211 14.51 -2.16 23.34
N ARG A 212 15.58 -2.67 23.95
CA ARG A 212 16.22 -2.09 25.13
C ARG A 212 17.74 -2.20 24.97
N ALA A 213 18.47 -1.45 25.78
CA ALA A 213 19.93 -1.52 25.88
C ALA A 213 20.58 -1.41 24.48
N ASP A 214 21.24 -2.48 24.03
CA ASP A 214 21.98 -2.48 22.78
C ASP A 214 21.11 -2.22 21.57
N CYS A 215 19.84 -2.62 21.61
CA CYS A 215 18.90 -2.33 20.53
C CYS A 215 18.76 -0.81 20.34
N LEU A 216 18.70 -0.07 21.44
CA LEU A 216 18.54 1.39 21.39
C LEU A 216 19.75 2.11 20.79
N ALA A 217 20.88 1.39 20.65
CA ALA A 217 22.03 1.98 19.97
C ALA A 217 21.81 2.07 18.46
N LYS A 218 20.90 1.27 17.91
CA LYS A 218 20.57 1.28 16.47
C LYS A 218 19.17 1.85 16.19
N TRP A 219 18.25 1.66 17.10
CA TRP A 219 16.83 1.96 16.88
C TRP A 219 16.34 3.02 17.84
N LYS A 220 15.77 4.08 17.30
CA LYS A 220 15.22 5.16 18.12
C LYS A 220 13.69 5.03 18.18
N PRO A 221 13.13 4.81 19.37
CA PRO A 221 11.68 4.85 19.50
C PRO A 221 11.14 6.21 19.07
N ILE A 222 10.03 6.22 18.35
CA ILE A 222 9.39 7.48 17.97
C ILE A 222 8.48 7.90 19.12
N LEU A 223 8.92 8.89 19.87
CA LEU A 223 8.22 9.32 21.07
C LEU A 223 7.04 10.22 20.73
N ALA A 224 5.97 10.06 21.47
CA ALA A 224 4.76 10.87 21.34
C ALA A 224 4.84 12.10 22.22
N PRO A 225 4.36 13.26 21.76
CA PRO A 225 4.27 14.42 22.64
C PRO A 225 3.42 14.15 23.89
N SER A 226 3.64 14.92 24.94
CA SER A 226 2.95 14.71 26.21
C SER A 226 1.43 14.79 26.10
N LEU A 227 0.90 15.55 25.15
CA LEU A 227 -0.53 15.70 24.94
C LEU A 227 -1.10 14.73 23.91
N ALA A 228 -0.28 13.83 23.38
CA ALA A 228 -0.74 12.86 22.40
C ALA A 228 -1.80 11.93 22.98
N ARG A 229 -2.76 11.56 22.16
CA ARG A 229 -3.83 10.64 22.54
C ARG A 229 -3.96 9.54 21.51
N ALA A 230 -4.39 8.37 21.96
CA ALA A 230 -4.69 7.27 21.06
C ALA A 230 -5.88 7.65 20.17
N GLN A 231 -5.82 7.29 18.90
CA GLN A 231 -6.89 7.56 17.95
C GLN A 231 -6.81 6.59 16.78
N GLY A 232 -7.91 5.91 16.53
CA GLY A 232 -7.98 4.96 15.42
C GLY A 232 -6.94 3.88 15.54
N GLU A 233 -6.07 3.75 14.55
CA GLU A 233 -5.03 2.73 14.53
C GLU A 233 -3.81 3.11 15.35
N TRP A 234 -3.81 4.31 15.94
CA TRP A 234 -2.67 4.83 16.67
C TRP A 234 -2.91 4.70 18.17
N SER A 235 -1.95 4.16 18.87
CA SER A 235 -1.99 4.06 20.33
C SER A 235 -0.63 4.44 20.91
N LEU A 236 -0.50 4.31 22.22
CA LEU A 236 0.68 4.79 22.93
C LEU A 236 1.18 3.69 23.88
N LEU A 237 2.50 3.48 23.87
CA LEU A 237 3.18 2.54 24.76
C LEU A 237 4.02 3.36 25.74
N GLU A 238 3.79 3.15 27.03
CA GLU A 238 4.60 3.80 28.04
C GLU A 238 5.92 3.05 28.22
N ARG A 239 7.03 3.72 27.96
CA ARG A 239 8.36 3.13 28.07
C ARG A 239 8.97 3.38 29.45
N SER A 240 8.80 4.58 29.96
CA SER A 240 9.24 4.99 31.29
C SER A 240 8.32 6.11 31.78
N ALA A 241 8.47 6.52 33.01
CA ALA A 241 7.58 7.53 33.58
C ALA A 241 7.55 8.80 32.73
N GLY A 242 6.41 9.05 32.13
CA GLY A 242 6.19 10.22 31.29
C GLY A 242 6.71 10.14 29.88
N GLU A 243 7.33 9.02 29.48
CA GLU A 243 7.85 8.85 28.13
C GLU A 243 7.03 7.80 27.41
N ARG A 244 6.35 8.21 26.33
CA ARG A 244 5.47 7.32 25.58
C ARG A 244 5.91 7.25 24.13
N GLN A 245 5.79 6.06 23.57
CA GLN A 245 6.17 5.77 22.20
C GLN A 245 4.92 5.57 21.36
N TRP A 246 4.93 6.09 20.13
CA TRP A 246 3.84 5.85 19.20
C TRP A 246 3.78 4.37 18.81
N VAL A 247 2.56 3.88 18.72
CA VAL A 247 2.23 2.53 18.29
C VAL A 247 1.24 2.66 17.12
N PHE A 248 1.48 1.94 16.04
CA PHE A 248 0.59 1.92 14.89
C PHE A 248 0.20 0.48 14.58
N ARG A 249 -1.09 0.22 14.52
CA ARG A 249 -1.64 -1.12 14.27
C ARG A 249 -1.02 -2.17 15.19
N GLY A 250 -0.87 -1.82 16.47
CA GLY A 250 -0.35 -2.74 17.47
C GLY A 250 1.15 -2.92 17.48
N LYS A 251 1.90 -2.13 16.69
CA LYS A 251 3.35 -2.23 16.66
C LYS A 251 4.00 -0.90 17.04
N PRO A 252 4.87 -0.90 18.08
CA PRO A 252 5.68 0.27 18.41
C PRO A 252 6.57 0.70 17.25
N LEU A 253 6.74 2.00 17.10
CA LEU A 253 7.39 2.59 15.95
C LEU A 253 8.80 3.11 16.26
N TYR A 254 9.70 2.92 15.30
CA TYR A 254 11.11 3.29 15.44
C TYR A 254 11.63 3.93 14.15
N THR A 255 12.72 4.69 14.30
CA THR A 255 13.59 5.04 13.17
C THR A 255 14.92 4.32 13.33
N TYR A 256 15.64 4.16 12.21
CA TYR A 256 16.91 3.43 12.19
C TYR A 256 18.06 4.43 12.07
N ILE A 257 19.01 4.35 13.02
CA ILE A 257 20.08 5.34 13.11
C ILE A 257 20.98 5.33 11.87
N LEU A 258 21.14 4.16 11.25
CA LEU A 258 22.03 4.03 10.10
C LEU A 258 21.37 4.33 8.76
N ASP A 259 20.09 4.73 8.75
CA ASP A 259 19.48 5.21 7.52
C ASP A 259 20.21 6.47 7.05
N SER A 260 20.58 6.50 5.77
CA SER A 260 21.46 7.51 5.24
C SER A 260 20.72 8.60 4.45
N GLY A 261 19.55 8.98 4.91
CA GLY A 261 18.79 10.08 4.32
C GLY A 261 17.41 9.67 3.87
N THR A 262 16.78 10.54 3.12
CA THR A 262 15.44 10.32 2.57
C THR A 262 15.44 9.05 1.70
N TRP A 263 14.43 8.26 1.83
CA TRP A 263 14.26 7.01 1.07
C TRP A 263 15.15 5.85 1.51
N SER A 264 16.03 6.06 2.48
CA SER A 264 16.82 4.96 3.02
C SER A 264 15.89 3.94 3.67
N GLN A 265 16.13 2.65 3.42
CA GLN A 265 15.37 1.55 3.99
C GLN A 265 16.29 0.47 4.52
N GLN A 266 17.49 0.86 4.95
CA GLN A 266 18.49 -0.09 5.41
C GLN A 266 18.05 -0.88 6.64
N GLY A 267 17.16 -0.29 7.45
CA GLY A 267 16.65 -0.98 8.62
C GLY A 267 15.89 -2.26 8.29
N SER A 268 15.29 -2.35 7.09
CA SER A 268 14.56 -3.56 6.71
C SER A 268 15.47 -4.74 6.39
N ASP A 269 16.78 -4.53 6.35
CA ASP A 269 17.74 -5.63 6.21
C ASP A 269 18.11 -6.25 7.56
N GLU A 270 17.75 -5.60 8.67
CA GLU A 270 17.99 -6.16 10.00
C GLU A 270 16.95 -7.23 10.31
N PRO A 271 17.37 -8.38 10.86
CA PRO A 271 16.42 -9.47 11.13
C PRO A 271 15.27 -9.04 12.06
N GLY A 272 14.05 -9.34 11.65
CA GLY A 272 12.86 -9.05 12.43
C GLY A 272 12.33 -7.63 12.29
N TRP A 273 12.99 -6.78 11.52
CA TRP A 273 12.58 -5.38 11.32
C TRP A 273 12.04 -5.17 9.91
N ASP A 274 11.00 -4.41 9.78
CA ASP A 274 10.44 -4.08 8.47
C ASP A 274 9.89 -2.67 8.47
N ASN A 275 9.82 -2.07 7.29
CA ASN A 275 9.16 -0.80 7.10
C ASN A 275 7.67 -0.92 7.43
N VAL A 276 7.08 0.15 7.90
CA VAL A 276 5.65 0.20 8.20
C VAL A 276 4.93 0.69 6.95
N PHE A 277 4.02 -0.13 6.44
CA PHE A 277 3.19 0.21 5.27
C PHE A 277 1.80 0.61 5.72
N THR A 278 1.21 1.57 5.03
CA THR A 278 -0.09 2.13 5.40
C THR A 278 -1.19 1.79 4.42
N UNK A 279 -0.76 1.09 3.47
CA UNK A 279 -1.63 0.87 2.61
C UNK A 279 -2.44 0.74 2.24
#